data_0d565cf8650f344271f47c461b3880f5
#
_entry.id   0d565cf8650f344271f47c461b3880f5
#
_cell.length_a   1.000
_cell.length_b   1.000
_cell.length_c   1.000
_cell.angle_alpha   90.00
_cell.angle_beta   90.00
_cell.angle_gamma   90.00
#
_symmetry.space_group_name_H-M   'P 1'
#
loop_
_entity.id
_entity.type
_entity.pdbx_description
1 polymer ?
#
loop_
_entity_poly.entity_id
_entity_poly.type
_entity_poly.pdbx_seq_one_letter_code
_entity_poly.pdbx_strand_id
1 'polypeptide(L)'
;NIEKSDFILLVGTNPRLEATILNSRIRKSYLKNNMEIYSLNDVGDLTYPYKVISSNTDELKKIISNEHEVSKKIISAKNPIVIFGQSALKLNSSGYLFEGMKKFLSENNKINDDWNALNILSNNASTVGAYDLDILDNETIDNVLSNQFDLVFLFGQDNLNIKKKNEFIVYIGTHGDRGAEMADLILPSAAYTEQDGYYTNLEGNLQLAFKASYPPGEAKEDWEIVNELSSIKTEI
;
A
#
# COMPACT_ATOMS: atom_id res chain seq x y z
N ASN A 1 14.82 2.67 -10.46
CA ASN A 1 14.31 2.79 -11.85
C ASN A 1 13.79 4.19 -12.21
N ILE A 2 13.27 4.98 -11.23
CA ILE A 2 12.74 6.35 -11.46
C ILE A 2 13.74 7.24 -12.24
N GLU A 3 15.01 7.16 -11.93
CA GLU A 3 16.07 7.96 -12.56
C GLU A 3 16.33 7.60 -14.03
N LYS A 4 15.83 6.45 -14.49
CA LYS A 4 15.94 5.98 -15.88
C LYS A 4 14.66 6.23 -16.68
N SER A 5 13.59 6.67 -16.00
CA SER A 5 12.29 6.93 -16.62
C SER A 5 12.32 8.21 -17.46
N ASP A 6 11.65 8.19 -18.59
CA ASP A 6 11.43 9.31 -19.51
C ASP A 6 9.96 9.79 -19.53
N PHE A 7 9.05 9.01 -18.91
CA PHE A 7 7.63 9.33 -18.79
C PHE A 7 7.04 8.80 -17.50
N ILE A 8 6.23 9.61 -16.80
CA ILE A 8 5.45 9.17 -15.62
C ILE A 8 3.98 9.55 -15.77
N LEU A 9 3.09 8.59 -15.47
CA LEU A 9 1.67 8.79 -15.28
C LEU A 9 1.29 8.51 -13.82
N LEU A 10 0.75 9.51 -13.12
CA LEU A 10 0.22 9.40 -11.77
C LEU A 10 -1.29 9.17 -11.83
N VAL A 11 -1.76 8.10 -11.18
CA VAL A 11 -3.18 7.72 -11.15
C VAL A 11 -3.63 7.60 -9.70
N GLY A 12 -4.38 8.58 -9.22
CA GLY A 12 -4.93 8.60 -7.88
C GLY A 12 -3.87 8.60 -6.77
N THR A 13 -2.78 9.34 -6.94
CA THR A 13 -1.72 9.48 -5.94
C THR A 13 -1.13 10.89 -5.95
N ASN A 14 -0.75 11.34 -4.75
CA ASN A 14 0.06 12.54 -4.55
C ASN A 14 1.40 12.12 -3.91
N PRO A 15 2.45 11.87 -4.71
CA PRO A 15 3.71 11.38 -4.17
C PRO A 15 4.39 12.38 -3.22
N ARG A 16 4.06 13.67 -3.26
CA ARG A 16 4.60 14.66 -2.30
C ARG A 16 4.10 14.40 -0.88
N LEU A 17 2.85 13.98 -0.73
CA LEU A 17 2.22 13.71 0.58
C LEU A 17 2.34 12.25 0.99
N GLU A 18 2.26 11.32 0.03
CA GLU A 18 2.18 9.89 0.29
C GLU A 18 3.57 9.21 0.31
N ALA A 19 4.55 9.75 -0.44
CA ALA A 19 5.90 9.18 -0.54
C ALA A 19 6.93 10.27 -0.88
N THR A 20 7.30 11.08 0.09
CA THR A 20 8.14 12.28 -0.09
C THR A 20 9.51 11.99 -0.71
N ILE A 21 10.12 10.87 -0.39
CA ILE A 21 11.40 10.44 -0.98
C ILE A 21 11.23 10.09 -2.45
N LEU A 22 10.15 9.38 -2.82
CA LEU A 22 9.79 9.11 -4.21
C LEU A 22 9.59 10.42 -4.98
N ASN A 23 8.84 11.37 -4.39
CA ASN A 23 8.63 12.69 -5.00
C ASN A 23 9.94 13.43 -5.27
N SER A 24 10.88 13.39 -4.34
CA SER A 24 12.21 13.98 -4.49
C SER A 24 13.01 13.30 -5.62
N ARG A 25 12.91 11.99 -5.76
CA ARG A 25 13.53 11.22 -6.85
C ARG A 25 12.91 11.54 -8.21
N ILE A 26 11.59 11.70 -8.28
CA ILE A 26 10.88 12.15 -9.50
C ILE A 26 11.36 13.55 -9.88
N ARG A 27 11.39 14.49 -8.93
CA ARG A 27 11.92 15.83 -9.16
C ARG A 27 13.36 15.82 -9.69
N LYS A 28 14.23 15.04 -9.08
CA LYS A 28 15.63 14.87 -9.53
C LYS A 28 15.70 14.36 -10.98
N SER A 29 14.89 13.39 -11.33
CA SER A 29 14.82 12.83 -12.67
C SER A 29 14.26 13.85 -13.68
N TYR A 30 13.21 14.57 -13.31
CA TYR A 30 12.66 15.66 -14.13
C TYR A 30 13.72 16.72 -14.47
N LEU A 31 14.45 17.20 -13.45
CA LEU A 31 15.48 18.24 -13.64
C LEU A 31 16.66 17.76 -14.49
N LYS A 32 16.99 16.48 -14.44
CA LYS A 32 18.14 15.89 -15.16
C LYS A 32 17.78 15.48 -16.57
N ASN A 33 16.60 14.89 -16.79
CA ASN A 33 16.27 14.16 -18.01
C ASN A 33 15.12 14.84 -18.79
N ASN A 34 14.57 15.96 -18.31
CA ASN A 34 13.38 16.61 -18.89
C ASN A 34 12.20 15.65 -19.11
N MET A 35 11.97 14.77 -18.15
CA MET A 35 10.94 13.73 -18.17
C MET A 35 9.54 14.32 -18.24
N GLU A 36 8.67 13.76 -19.07
CA GLU A 36 7.26 14.17 -19.11
C GLU A 36 6.48 13.53 -17.96
N ILE A 37 5.71 14.34 -17.23
CA ILE A 37 4.90 13.88 -16.10
C ILE A 37 3.45 14.27 -16.32
N TYR A 38 2.56 13.29 -16.20
CA TYR A 38 1.12 13.43 -16.28
C TYR A 38 0.45 12.96 -15.00
N SER A 39 -0.67 13.58 -14.67
CA SER A 39 -1.54 13.13 -13.58
C SER A 39 -2.98 13.05 -14.07
N LEU A 40 -3.70 12.01 -13.68
CA LEU A 40 -5.12 11.89 -14.00
C LEU A 40 -5.92 13.01 -13.34
N ASN A 41 -5.57 13.39 -12.11
CA ASN A 41 -6.19 14.50 -11.35
C ASN A 41 -5.18 15.61 -11.09
N ASP A 42 -5.71 16.81 -10.80
CA ASP A 42 -4.91 17.84 -10.17
C ASP A 42 -4.61 17.43 -8.72
N VAL A 43 -3.34 17.26 -8.43
CA VAL A 43 -2.83 16.83 -7.10
C VAL A 43 -2.11 17.98 -6.38
N GLY A 44 -2.20 19.20 -6.90
CA GLY A 44 -1.57 20.39 -6.33
C GLY A 44 -0.08 20.49 -6.61
N ASP A 45 0.65 21.19 -5.78
CA ASP A 45 2.09 21.42 -5.97
C ASP A 45 2.92 20.18 -5.65
N LEU A 46 3.53 19.59 -6.66
CA LEU A 46 4.48 18.46 -6.54
C LEU A 46 5.95 18.93 -6.47
N THR A 47 6.21 20.23 -6.55
CA THR A 47 7.56 20.84 -6.63
C THR A 47 8.24 20.66 -8.01
N TYR A 48 7.50 20.16 -9.01
CA TYR A 48 7.89 20.07 -10.41
C TYR A 48 6.62 20.18 -11.29
N PRO A 49 6.75 20.63 -12.55
CA PRO A 49 5.62 20.71 -13.45
C PRO A 49 5.10 19.32 -13.84
N TYR A 50 3.80 19.22 -13.97
CA TYR A 50 3.11 18.06 -14.56
C TYR A 50 1.89 18.54 -15.35
N LYS A 51 1.37 17.68 -16.23
CA LYS A 51 0.18 17.95 -17.01
C LYS A 51 -1.01 17.18 -16.44
N VAL A 52 -2.08 17.89 -16.11
CA VAL A 52 -3.34 17.28 -15.69
C VAL A 52 -4.08 16.79 -16.93
N ILE A 53 -4.51 15.53 -16.92
CA ILE A 53 -5.30 14.94 -18.00
C ILE A 53 -6.78 15.28 -17.80
N SER A 54 -7.34 14.86 -16.66
CA SER A 54 -8.75 15.05 -16.28
C SER A 54 -8.98 14.58 -14.85
N SER A 55 -10.09 14.98 -14.26
CA SER A 55 -10.60 14.41 -13.01
C SER A 55 -11.51 13.19 -13.25
N ASN A 56 -11.77 12.81 -14.51
CA ASN A 56 -12.66 11.70 -14.87
C ASN A 56 -11.85 10.43 -15.16
N THR A 57 -12.23 9.32 -14.51
CA THR A 57 -11.66 7.98 -14.77
C THR A 57 -11.93 7.44 -16.16
N ASP A 58 -12.89 7.99 -16.92
CA ASP A 58 -13.15 7.60 -18.29
C ASP A 58 -11.97 7.93 -19.22
N GLU A 59 -11.19 8.96 -18.91
CA GLU A 59 -9.96 9.24 -19.67
C GLU A 59 -8.91 8.12 -19.48
N LEU A 60 -8.87 7.48 -18.32
CA LEU A 60 -8.02 6.32 -18.12
C LEU A 60 -8.46 5.12 -18.99
N LYS A 61 -9.78 4.94 -19.17
CA LYS A 61 -10.30 3.92 -20.11
C LYS A 61 -9.87 4.21 -21.54
N LYS A 62 -9.93 5.47 -21.99
CA LYS A 62 -9.44 5.87 -23.33
C LYS A 62 -7.93 5.64 -23.48
N ILE A 63 -7.15 5.86 -22.41
CA ILE A 63 -5.71 5.55 -22.42
C ILE A 63 -5.50 4.05 -22.62
N ILE A 64 -6.22 3.22 -21.88
CA ILE A 64 -6.15 1.75 -21.98
C ILE A 64 -6.59 1.25 -23.35
N SER A 65 -7.62 1.86 -23.95
CA SER A 65 -8.12 1.52 -25.29
C SER A 65 -7.30 2.11 -26.44
N ASN A 66 -6.19 2.80 -26.13
CA ASN A 66 -5.34 3.49 -27.12
C ASN A 66 -6.03 4.59 -27.92
N GLU A 67 -7.04 5.23 -27.34
CA GLU A 67 -7.83 6.32 -27.94
C GLU A 67 -7.38 7.71 -27.48
N HIS A 68 -6.50 7.80 -26.50
CA HIS A 68 -6.00 9.05 -25.91
C HIS A 68 -4.57 9.35 -26.37
N GLU A 69 -4.21 10.65 -26.46
CA GLU A 69 -2.85 11.06 -26.85
C GLU A 69 -1.76 10.55 -25.91
N VAL A 70 -2.06 10.43 -24.62
CA VAL A 70 -1.15 9.89 -23.58
C VAL A 70 -0.80 8.43 -23.84
N SER A 71 -1.69 7.65 -24.45
CA SER A 71 -1.38 6.27 -24.85
C SER A 71 -0.21 6.21 -25.80
N LYS A 72 -0.20 7.09 -26.83
CA LYS A 72 0.90 7.18 -27.79
C LYS A 72 2.21 7.59 -27.13
N LYS A 73 2.14 8.48 -26.11
CA LYS A 73 3.31 8.89 -25.33
C LYS A 73 3.88 7.75 -24.49
N ILE A 74 3.03 6.97 -23.83
CA ILE A 74 3.44 5.77 -23.09
C ILE A 74 4.11 4.76 -24.04
N ILE A 75 3.52 4.54 -25.22
CA ILE A 75 4.04 3.60 -26.21
C ILE A 75 5.40 4.07 -26.76
N SER A 76 5.55 5.36 -27.04
CA SER A 76 6.80 5.93 -27.57
C SER A 76 7.91 6.09 -26.53
N ALA A 77 7.56 6.22 -25.26
CA ALA A 77 8.52 6.33 -24.17
C ALA A 77 9.38 5.06 -24.09
N LYS A 78 10.68 5.22 -23.84
CA LYS A 78 11.59 4.08 -23.68
C LYS A 78 11.32 3.36 -22.36
N ASN A 79 11.19 4.13 -21.30
CA ASN A 79 11.07 3.65 -19.91
C ASN A 79 9.89 4.34 -19.21
N PRO A 80 8.63 4.13 -19.64
CA PRO A 80 7.48 4.73 -18.98
C PRO A 80 7.25 4.12 -17.60
N ILE A 81 6.68 4.91 -16.68
CA ILE A 81 6.20 4.47 -15.38
C ILE A 81 4.77 4.93 -15.19
N VAL A 82 3.90 4.03 -14.77
CA VAL A 82 2.53 4.31 -14.33
C VAL A 82 2.43 3.94 -12.87
N ILE A 83 2.02 4.90 -12.02
CA ILE A 83 1.90 4.71 -10.58
C ILE A 83 0.44 4.81 -10.18
N PHE A 84 -0.13 3.69 -9.73
CA PHE A 84 -1.45 3.64 -9.12
C PHE A 84 -1.34 3.87 -7.62
N GLY A 85 -1.98 4.94 -7.14
CA GLY A 85 -2.11 5.19 -5.72
C GLY A 85 -3.34 4.53 -5.11
N GLN A 86 -3.39 4.53 -3.80
CA GLN A 86 -4.44 3.86 -3.04
C GLN A 86 -5.83 4.45 -3.30
N SER A 87 -5.95 5.75 -3.62
CA SER A 87 -7.24 6.35 -3.94
C SER A 87 -7.84 5.81 -5.24
N ALA A 88 -7.03 5.49 -6.25
CA ALA A 88 -7.49 4.84 -7.48
C ALA A 88 -7.88 3.37 -7.21
N LEU A 89 -7.14 2.68 -6.35
CA LEU A 89 -7.39 1.28 -6.02
C LEU A 89 -8.64 1.06 -5.13
N LYS A 90 -9.13 2.10 -4.47
CA LYS A 90 -10.38 2.07 -3.68
C LYS A 90 -11.65 2.25 -4.51
N LEU A 91 -11.55 2.56 -5.79
CA LEU A 91 -12.71 2.71 -6.67
C LEU A 91 -13.35 1.35 -6.98
N ASN A 92 -14.67 1.30 -7.13
CA ASN A 92 -15.38 0.07 -7.51
C ASN A 92 -14.91 -0.49 -8.87
N SER A 93 -14.38 0.36 -9.76
CA SER A 93 -13.82 -0.02 -11.05
C SER A 93 -12.31 -0.29 -11.03
N SER A 94 -11.69 -0.30 -9.87
CA SER A 94 -10.23 -0.38 -9.74
C SER A 94 -9.64 -1.62 -10.40
N GLY A 95 -10.25 -2.80 -10.21
CA GLY A 95 -9.80 -4.05 -10.83
C GLY A 95 -9.78 -3.96 -12.34
N TYR A 96 -10.87 -3.45 -12.95
CA TYR A 96 -10.94 -3.26 -14.40
C TYR A 96 -9.86 -2.29 -14.91
N LEU A 97 -9.68 -1.17 -14.23
CA LEU A 97 -8.72 -0.13 -14.66
C LEU A 97 -7.27 -0.61 -14.48
N PHE A 98 -6.98 -1.30 -13.41
CA PHE A 98 -5.65 -1.83 -13.12
C PHE A 98 -5.27 -2.95 -14.08
N GLU A 99 -6.12 -3.97 -14.23
CA GLU A 99 -5.88 -5.08 -15.16
C GLU A 99 -5.87 -4.62 -16.62
N GLY A 100 -6.73 -3.66 -16.97
CA GLY A 100 -6.70 -3.03 -18.30
C GLY A 100 -5.39 -2.31 -18.58
N MET A 101 -4.87 -1.54 -17.63
CA MET A 101 -3.57 -0.87 -17.76
C MET A 101 -2.41 -1.88 -17.83
N LYS A 102 -2.44 -2.93 -17.02
CA LYS A 102 -1.46 -4.01 -17.05
C LYS A 102 -1.40 -4.67 -18.42
N LYS A 103 -2.57 -5.02 -18.96
CA LYS A 103 -2.70 -5.56 -20.32
C LYS A 103 -2.15 -4.62 -21.37
N PHE A 104 -2.58 -3.34 -21.37
CA PHE A 104 -2.09 -2.32 -22.28
C PHE A 104 -0.57 -2.18 -22.26
N LEU A 105 0.03 -2.13 -21.09
CA LEU A 105 1.49 -2.02 -20.94
C LEU A 105 2.21 -3.28 -21.41
N SER A 106 1.66 -4.46 -21.14
CA SER A 106 2.24 -5.74 -21.56
C SER A 106 2.20 -5.91 -23.08
N GLU A 107 1.06 -5.60 -23.71
CA GLU A 107 0.89 -5.66 -25.17
C GLU A 107 1.83 -4.70 -25.93
N ASN A 108 2.23 -3.60 -25.28
CA ASN A 108 3.17 -2.63 -25.83
C ASN A 108 4.61 -2.84 -25.36
N ASN A 109 4.93 -3.99 -24.78
CA ASN A 109 6.26 -4.37 -24.29
C ASN A 109 6.83 -3.38 -23.25
N LYS A 110 5.99 -2.81 -22.40
CA LYS A 110 6.37 -1.91 -21.30
C LYS A 110 6.45 -2.64 -19.95
N ILE A 111 6.07 -3.92 -19.93
CA ILE A 111 6.32 -4.86 -18.83
C ILE A 111 7.07 -6.05 -19.45
N ASN A 112 8.34 -6.20 -19.08
CA ASN A 112 9.24 -7.25 -19.54
C ASN A 112 10.32 -7.52 -18.47
N ASP A 113 11.27 -8.40 -18.75
CA ASP A 113 12.32 -8.79 -17.80
C ASP A 113 13.22 -7.63 -17.36
N ASP A 114 13.41 -6.63 -18.22
CA ASP A 114 14.29 -5.49 -17.95
C ASP A 114 13.55 -4.28 -17.34
N TRP A 115 12.23 -4.17 -17.57
CA TRP A 115 11.44 -3.01 -17.19
C TRP A 115 10.02 -3.36 -16.78
N ASN A 116 9.61 -2.88 -15.59
CA ASN A 116 8.23 -2.92 -15.15
C ASN A 116 7.67 -1.50 -15.07
N ALA A 117 6.80 -1.16 -16.03
CA ALA A 117 6.15 0.14 -16.09
C ALA A 117 5.00 0.29 -15.08
N LEU A 118 4.39 -0.79 -14.59
CA LEU A 118 3.24 -0.73 -13.69
C LEU A 118 3.68 -0.82 -12.23
N ASN A 119 3.32 0.20 -11.44
CA ASN A 119 3.70 0.26 -10.04
C ASN A 119 2.50 0.67 -9.18
N ILE A 120 2.45 0.16 -7.95
CA ILE A 120 1.49 0.52 -6.92
C ILE A 120 2.21 1.33 -5.84
N LEU A 121 1.61 2.45 -5.44
CA LEU A 121 2.04 3.19 -4.27
C LEU A 121 1.12 2.87 -3.10
N SER A 122 1.60 2.04 -2.19
CA SER A 122 0.91 1.74 -0.94
C SER A 122 1.17 2.82 0.10
N ASN A 123 0.16 3.15 0.89
CA ASN A 123 0.27 4.11 2.00
C ASN A 123 0.64 3.45 3.33
N ASN A 124 0.62 2.12 3.39
CA ASN A 124 0.91 1.38 4.62
C ASN A 124 2.29 0.72 4.52
N ALA A 125 3.10 0.89 5.55
CA ALA A 125 4.49 0.42 5.58
C ALA A 125 4.65 -1.11 5.46
N SER A 126 3.68 -1.88 5.92
CA SER A 126 3.75 -3.36 5.97
C SER A 126 3.13 -4.05 4.75
N THR A 127 2.47 -3.33 3.85
CA THR A 127 1.68 -3.95 2.77
C THR A 127 2.53 -4.80 1.84
N VAL A 128 3.71 -4.31 1.45
CA VAL A 128 4.60 -5.07 0.54
C VAL A 128 5.09 -6.35 1.20
N GLY A 129 5.50 -6.29 2.48
CA GLY A 129 5.90 -7.48 3.24
C GLY A 129 4.76 -8.48 3.43
N ALA A 130 3.52 -8.00 3.61
CA ALA A 130 2.35 -8.85 3.72
C ALA A 130 2.07 -9.60 2.39
N TYR A 131 2.25 -8.94 1.24
CA TYR A 131 2.20 -9.60 -0.07
C TYR A 131 3.31 -10.64 -0.25
N ASP A 132 4.54 -10.31 0.15
CA ASP A 132 5.69 -11.22 0.04
C ASP A 132 5.51 -12.49 0.90
N LEU A 133 4.80 -12.37 2.01
CA LEU A 133 4.52 -13.48 2.94
C LEU A 133 3.23 -14.22 2.60
N ASP A 134 2.48 -13.78 1.59
CA ASP A 134 1.18 -14.36 1.18
C ASP A 134 0.16 -14.46 2.33
N ILE A 135 0.17 -13.48 3.24
CA ILE A 135 -0.72 -13.45 4.42
C ILE A 135 -1.97 -12.58 4.22
N LEU A 136 -2.20 -12.10 2.99
CA LEU A 136 -3.37 -11.29 2.66
C LEU A 136 -4.53 -12.19 2.23
N ASP A 137 -5.63 -12.06 2.94
CA ASP A 137 -6.89 -12.72 2.62
C ASP A 137 -7.97 -11.66 2.37
N ASN A 138 -8.64 -11.76 1.22
CA ASN A 138 -9.68 -10.81 0.82
C ASN A 138 -11.03 -11.07 1.52
N GLU A 139 -11.28 -12.26 2.04
CA GLU A 139 -12.55 -12.66 2.63
C GLU A 139 -12.61 -12.39 4.14
N THR A 140 -11.46 -12.36 4.82
CA THR A 140 -11.41 -12.26 6.29
C THR A 140 -12.06 -10.98 6.81
N ILE A 141 -11.84 -9.82 6.18
CA ILE A 141 -12.40 -8.55 6.62
C ILE A 141 -13.93 -8.56 6.52
N ASP A 142 -14.49 -9.02 5.40
CA ASP A 142 -15.94 -9.09 5.21
C ASP A 142 -16.58 -10.08 6.19
N ASN A 143 -15.91 -11.19 6.47
CA ASN A 143 -16.37 -12.18 7.44
C ASN A 143 -16.33 -11.64 8.88
N VAL A 144 -15.31 -10.86 9.26
CA VAL A 144 -15.25 -10.16 10.55
C VAL A 144 -16.38 -9.13 10.66
N LEU A 145 -16.57 -8.29 9.62
CA LEU A 145 -17.63 -7.29 9.61
C LEU A 145 -19.04 -7.89 9.61
N SER A 146 -19.18 -9.12 9.11
CA SER A 146 -20.44 -9.88 9.11
C SER A 146 -20.67 -10.72 10.37
N ASN A 147 -19.77 -10.64 11.37
CA ASN A 147 -19.82 -11.41 12.61
C ASN A 147 -19.85 -12.95 12.39
N GLN A 148 -18.98 -13.44 11.51
CA GLN A 148 -18.87 -14.86 11.16
C GLN A 148 -17.92 -15.64 12.08
N PHE A 149 -17.20 -14.96 12.99
CA PHE A 149 -16.23 -15.55 13.89
C PHE A 149 -16.66 -15.39 15.34
N ASP A 150 -16.43 -16.42 16.15
CA ASP A 150 -16.64 -16.39 17.60
C ASP A 150 -15.49 -15.69 18.34
N LEU A 151 -14.29 -15.70 17.75
CA LEU A 151 -13.07 -15.10 18.31
C LEU A 151 -12.33 -14.28 17.25
N VAL A 152 -12.02 -13.03 17.59
CA VAL A 152 -11.32 -12.10 16.70
C VAL A 152 -10.11 -11.51 17.41
N PHE A 153 -8.95 -11.59 16.78
CA PHE A 153 -7.74 -10.91 17.22
C PHE A 153 -7.50 -9.66 16.37
N LEU A 154 -7.36 -8.51 17.02
CA LEU A 154 -7.04 -7.24 16.39
C LEU A 154 -5.60 -6.82 16.76
N PHE A 155 -4.67 -6.95 15.83
CA PHE A 155 -3.29 -6.52 16.01
C PHE A 155 -3.13 -5.07 15.56
N GLY A 156 -3.14 -4.13 16.51
CA GLY A 156 -3.05 -2.69 16.26
C GLY A 156 -4.10 -2.15 15.29
N GLN A 157 -5.25 -2.83 15.19
CA GLN A 157 -6.29 -2.49 14.20
C GLN A 157 -7.40 -1.67 14.84
N ASP A 158 -7.41 -0.36 14.54
CA ASP A 158 -8.36 0.61 15.07
C ASP A 158 -9.30 1.18 14.01
N ASN A 159 -9.07 0.85 12.73
CA ASN A 159 -9.83 1.44 11.63
C ASN A 159 -11.08 0.64 11.21
N LEU A 160 -11.29 -0.55 11.75
CA LEU A 160 -12.45 -1.38 11.45
C LEU A 160 -13.67 -0.90 12.27
N ASN A 161 -14.80 -0.75 11.60
CA ASN A 161 -16.06 -0.44 12.25
C ASN A 161 -16.86 -1.72 12.47
N ILE A 162 -16.43 -2.52 13.43
CA ILE A 162 -17.10 -3.77 13.81
C ILE A 162 -18.32 -3.43 14.67
N LYS A 163 -19.49 -3.88 14.24
CA LYS A 163 -20.71 -3.87 15.08
C LYS A 163 -20.74 -5.15 15.89
N LYS A 164 -20.04 -5.12 17.04
CA LYS A 164 -19.92 -6.26 17.94
C LYS A 164 -21.28 -6.85 18.32
N LYS A 165 -21.40 -8.17 18.28
CA LYS A 165 -22.55 -8.94 18.75
C LYS A 165 -22.14 -9.90 19.86
N ASN A 166 -21.74 -11.13 19.48
CA ASN A 166 -21.41 -12.20 20.43
C ASN A 166 -19.95 -12.63 20.36
N GLU A 167 -19.18 -12.12 19.38
CA GLU A 167 -17.78 -12.44 19.20
C GLU A 167 -16.95 -11.94 20.40
N PHE A 168 -15.97 -12.77 20.81
CA PHE A 168 -14.97 -12.37 21.78
C PHE A 168 -13.82 -11.69 21.04
N ILE A 169 -13.53 -10.43 21.39
CA ILE A 169 -12.50 -9.62 20.72
C ILE A 169 -11.30 -9.47 21.64
N VAL A 170 -10.13 -9.89 21.14
CA VAL A 170 -8.82 -9.66 21.77
C VAL A 170 -8.11 -8.55 21.01
N TYR A 171 -7.79 -7.47 21.68
CA TYR A 171 -6.98 -6.40 21.11
C TYR A 171 -5.53 -6.53 21.57
N ILE A 172 -4.61 -6.53 20.62
CA ILE A 172 -3.16 -6.55 20.84
C ILE A 172 -2.62 -5.25 20.25
N GLY A 173 -2.14 -4.34 21.10
CA GLY A 173 -1.71 -3.03 20.61
C GLY A 173 -1.05 -2.18 21.68
N THR A 174 -0.57 -1.01 21.23
CA THR A 174 0.25 -0.10 22.04
C THR A 174 -0.52 1.09 22.61
N HIS A 175 -1.70 1.38 22.06
CA HIS A 175 -2.53 2.54 22.43
C HIS A 175 -3.99 2.11 22.54
N GLY A 176 -4.73 2.83 23.37
CA GLY A 176 -6.14 2.56 23.63
C GLY A 176 -7.06 3.35 22.67
N ASP A 177 -7.19 2.89 21.43
CA ASP A 177 -8.10 3.42 20.43
C ASP A 177 -9.36 2.55 20.26
N ARG A 178 -10.05 2.66 19.13
CA ARG A 178 -11.32 1.95 18.87
C ARG A 178 -11.23 0.43 19.03
N GLY A 179 -10.12 -0.17 18.62
CA GLY A 179 -9.90 -1.60 18.78
C GLY A 179 -9.92 -2.01 20.25
N ALA A 180 -9.24 -1.23 21.11
CA ALA A 180 -9.23 -1.45 22.55
C ALA A 180 -10.60 -1.17 23.19
N GLU A 181 -11.34 -0.15 22.74
CA GLU A 181 -12.67 0.19 23.27
C GLU A 181 -13.68 -0.95 23.10
N MET A 182 -13.60 -1.68 21.97
CA MET A 182 -14.53 -2.78 21.69
C MET A 182 -14.06 -4.14 22.21
N ALA A 183 -12.81 -4.26 22.67
CA ALA A 183 -12.21 -5.52 23.07
C ALA A 183 -12.78 -6.04 24.42
N ASP A 184 -12.85 -7.37 24.53
CA ASP A 184 -13.12 -8.07 25.80
C ASP A 184 -11.84 -8.31 26.59
N LEU A 185 -10.71 -8.43 25.88
CA LEU A 185 -9.38 -8.62 26.44
C LEU A 185 -8.38 -7.74 25.70
N ILE A 186 -7.53 -7.06 26.46
CA ILE A 186 -6.42 -6.26 25.92
C ILE A 186 -5.11 -6.89 26.34
N LEU A 187 -4.25 -7.18 25.38
CA LEU A 187 -2.88 -7.62 25.59
C LEU A 187 -1.93 -6.49 25.15
N PRO A 188 -1.13 -5.92 26.07
CA PRO A 188 -0.24 -4.82 25.72
C PRO A 188 0.90 -5.30 24.83
N SER A 189 1.10 -4.60 23.70
CA SER A 189 2.12 -4.88 22.70
C SER A 189 3.22 -3.83 22.71
N ALA A 190 4.40 -4.23 22.23
CA ALA A 190 5.53 -3.33 22.00
C ALA A 190 5.25 -2.40 20.80
N ALA A 191 5.62 -1.13 20.94
CA ALA A 191 5.60 -0.21 19.82
C ALA A 191 6.69 -0.57 18.79
N TYR A 192 6.54 -0.09 17.53
CA TYR A 192 7.52 -0.36 16.47
C TYR A 192 8.95 0.14 16.80
N THR A 193 9.08 1.09 17.74
CA THR A 193 10.36 1.59 18.26
C THR A 193 10.92 0.75 19.39
N GLU A 194 10.17 -0.21 19.90
CA GLU A 194 10.49 -1.03 21.07
C GLU A 194 10.73 -2.50 20.70
N GLN A 195 10.72 -2.80 19.38
CA GLN A 195 10.95 -4.14 18.86
C GLN A 195 11.96 -4.12 17.69
N ASP A 196 12.71 -5.21 17.55
CA ASP A 196 13.48 -5.45 16.33
C ASP A 196 12.55 -6.05 15.27
N GLY A 197 12.75 -5.68 13.99
CA GLY A 197 11.88 -6.20 12.95
C GLY A 197 12.43 -6.03 11.56
N TYR A 198 11.99 -6.89 10.66
CA TYR A 198 12.26 -6.76 9.23
C TYR A 198 11.09 -6.04 8.55
N TYR A 199 11.42 -5.03 7.76
CA TYR A 199 10.45 -4.23 7.01
C TYR A 199 10.79 -4.29 5.53
N THR A 200 9.79 -4.60 4.72
CA THR A 200 9.93 -4.53 3.27
C THR A 200 9.50 -3.13 2.80
N ASN A 201 10.40 -2.41 2.14
CA ASN A 201 10.08 -1.09 1.62
C ASN A 201 9.26 -1.16 0.31
N LEU A 202 8.86 0.01 -0.24
CA LEU A 202 8.08 0.10 -1.48
C LEU A 202 8.81 -0.46 -2.72
N GLU A 203 10.12 -0.65 -2.65
CA GLU A 203 10.93 -1.26 -3.73
C GLU A 203 11.11 -2.78 -3.56
N GLY A 204 10.48 -3.39 -2.53
CA GLY A 204 10.62 -4.81 -2.21
C GLY A 204 11.92 -5.16 -1.47
N ASN A 205 12.67 -4.18 -0.99
CA ASN A 205 13.92 -4.44 -0.26
C ASN A 205 13.63 -4.68 1.22
N LEU A 206 14.11 -5.81 1.72
CA LEU A 206 14.03 -6.17 3.13
C LEU A 206 15.08 -5.38 3.93
N GLN A 207 14.63 -4.68 4.98
CA GLN A 207 15.46 -3.84 5.83
C GLN A 207 15.27 -4.22 7.29
N LEU A 208 16.35 -4.40 8.04
CA LEU A 208 16.31 -4.62 9.48
C LEU A 208 16.22 -3.27 10.21
N ALA A 209 15.23 -3.12 11.06
CA ALA A 209 15.10 -2.03 12.01
C ALA A 209 15.43 -2.53 13.41
N PHE A 210 16.29 -1.82 14.12
CA PHE A 210 16.63 -2.09 15.49
C PHE A 210 15.76 -1.28 16.44
N LYS A 211 15.38 -1.87 17.56
CA LYS A 211 14.66 -1.17 18.63
C LYS A 211 15.49 -0.02 19.20
N ALA A 212 14.83 1.08 19.48
CA ALA A 212 15.41 2.25 20.11
C ALA A 212 15.17 2.30 21.62
N SER A 213 14.19 1.54 22.11
CA SER A 213 13.80 1.45 23.51
C SER A 213 13.29 0.04 23.84
N TYR A 214 12.90 -0.18 25.07
CA TYR A 214 12.28 -1.43 25.52
C TYR A 214 10.80 -1.22 25.81
N PRO A 215 9.95 -2.27 25.61
CA PRO A 215 8.54 -2.18 25.95
C PRO A 215 8.34 -1.83 27.43
N PRO A 216 7.35 -0.98 27.76
CA PRO A 216 7.05 -0.62 29.14
C PRO A 216 6.28 -1.73 29.88
N GLY A 217 6.56 -1.93 31.14
CA GLY A 217 5.81 -2.84 32.02
C GLY A 217 5.83 -4.29 31.52
N GLU A 218 4.66 -4.86 31.29
CA GLU A 218 4.48 -6.23 30.81
C GLU A 218 4.20 -6.32 29.30
N ALA A 219 4.36 -5.22 28.55
CA ALA A 219 4.19 -5.24 27.11
C ALA A 219 5.24 -6.14 26.44
N LYS A 220 4.80 -6.94 25.46
CA LYS A 220 5.62 -7.90 24.72
C LYS A 220 5.56 -7.63 23.22
N GLU A 221 6.53 -8.17 22.49
CA GLU A 221 6.45 -8.16 21.03
C GLU A 221 5.31 -9.08 20.56
N ASP A 222 4.62 -8.71 19.48
CA ASP A 222 3.42 -9.43 19.00
C ASP A 222 3.68 -10.93 18.76
N TRP A 223 4.85 -11.27 18.22
CA TRP A 223 5.23 -12.65 17.96
C TRP A 223 5.44 -13.45 19.27
N GLU A 224 5.89 -12.82 20.35
CA GLU A 224 6.02 -13.46 21.67
C GLU A 224 4.64 -13.79 22.24
N ILE A 225 3.69 -12.83 22.13
CA ILE A 225 2.30 -13.03 22.55
C ILE A 225 1.68 -14.22 21.80
N VAL A 226 1.82 -14.24 20.46
CA VAL A 226 1.29 -15.33 19.62
C VAL A 226 1.94 -16.67 19.98
N ASN A 227 3.23 -16.68 20.24
CA ASN A 227 3.98 -17.89 20.60
C ASN A 227 3.53 -18.45 21.95
N GLU A 228 3.33 -17.58 22.93
CA GLU A 228 2.79 -18.00 24.25
C GLU A 228 1.38 -18.57 24.12
N LEU A 229 0.50 -17.92 23.34
CA LEU A 229 -0.84 -18.43 23.09
C LEU A 229 -0.82 -19.79 22.37
N SER A 230 0.13 -20.02 21.46
CA SER A 230 0.26 -21.31 20.75
C SER A 230 0.82 -22.42 21.64
N SER A 231 1.71 -22.12 22.59
CA SER A 231 2.30 -23.10 23.50
C SER A 231 1.28 -23.66 24.51
N ILE A 232 0.27 -22.90 24.87
CA ILE A 232 -0.83 -23.36 25.75
C ILE A 232 -1.63 -24.49 25.08
N LYS A 233 -1.64 -24.57 23.74
CA LYS A 233 -2.35 -25.61 22.96
C LYS A 233 -1.70 -27.00 23.01
N THR A 234 -0.45 -27.09 23.42
CA THR A 234 0.31 -28.37 23.45
C THR A 234 0.20 -29.11 24.77
N GLU A 235 -0.44 -28.55 25.79
CA GLU A 235 -0.63 -29.16 27.11
C GLU A 235 -2.07 -29.64 27.37
N ILE A 236 -2.96 -29.59 26.36
CA ILE A 236 -4.31 -30.13 26.38
C ILE A 236 -4.41 -31.35 25.48
#